data_5a7e8cbd68857b1b49e3323ab5de891c
#
_entry.id   5a7e8cbd68857b1b49e3323ab5de891c
#
_cell.length_a   1.000
_cell.length_b   1.000
_cell.length_c   1.000
_cell.angle_alpha   90.00
_cell.angle_beta   90.00
_cell.angle_gamma   90.00
#
_symmetry.space_group_name_H-M   'P 1'
#
loop_
_entity.id
_entity.type
_entity.pdbx_description
1 polymer ?
#
loop_
_entity_poly.entity_id
_entity_poly.type
_entity_poly.pdbx_seq_one_letter_code
_entity_poly.pdbx_strand_id
1 'polypeptide(L)'
;MIALVDCNNFYASCERVFRPDLEKKPIVVLSNNDGCVIARSNEAKKLGIKMGEPAFKKREVFERNKIKTFSTNFILYGDMSKRVMSILRNNSKEIEIYSIDEAFLECYNEDLNTYGVNLRKKVKQWTGIPVSVGIAETKVLAKIANHIAKKYRKSGVFMLDSKEIIEKALKFTAIEEIWGIGRNHARRFKEYGINTAYDLTCIEESWIKRKFSIVVLRIAKELKGIKCLDIESQHKTKKNICTSRSFGNPTSDYNTIKAAISTFAVRCCEKLRKQKTSASELRIFIYTNPFNPKHKQYYGTKKIKLERATNDNQIIVQEVIKGLQKIYKKGYIYKKAGVIVSNITQENQVQLNLFDQIRNREKYTKISKVIDRINSSMGRDKLRIATQGFDRKWKMKQEQLSQCYTTRIDEILTVKV
;
A
#
# COMPACT_ATOMS: atom_id res chain seq x y z
N MET A 1 -6.20 8.31 24.99
CA MET A 1 -5.08 7.41 24.59
C MET A 1 -5.32 6.89 23.16
N ILE A 2 -4.25 6.57 22.46
CA ILE A 2 -4.29 6.00 21.11
C ILE A 2 -3.75 4.56 21.17
N ALA A 3 -4.54 3.59 20.64
CA ALA A 3 -4.04 2.24 20.42
C ALA A 3 -3.69 2.05 18.94
N LEU A 4 -2.51 1.53 18.65
CA LEU A 4 -2.16 0.99 17.36
C LEU A 4 -2.35 -0.52 17.37
N VAL A 5 -3.16 -1.02 16.46
CA VAL A 5 -3.33 -2.45 16.19
C VAL A 5 -2.63 -2.80 14.88
N ASP A 6 -1.70 -3.74 14.91
CA ASP A 6 -0.91 -4.20 13.75
C ASP A 6 -1.08 -5.72 13.58
N CYS A 7 -1.45 -6.16 12.39
CA CYS A 7 -1.59 -7.57 12.06
C CYS A 7 -0.22 -8.21 11.84
N ASN A 8 0.13 -9.17 12.68
CA ASN A 8 1.45 -9.80 12.66
C ASN A 8 1.68 -10.60 11.39
N ASN A 9 2.74 -10.24 10.62
CA ASN A 9 3.10 -10.93 9.37
C ASN A 9 1.92 -11.06 8.40
N PHE A 10 1.09 -10.05 8.27
CA PHE A 10 -0.27 -10.07 7.74
C PHE A 10 -0.48 -11.01 6.55
N TYR A 11 0.22 -10.84 5.43
CA TYR A 11 0.00 -11.67 4.24
C TYR A 11 0.32 -13.15 4.49
N ALA A 12 1.40 -13.44 5.21
CA ALA A 12 1.73 -14.82 5.57
C ALA A 12 0.69 -15.41 6.54
N SER A 13 0.14 -14.59 7.43
CA SER A 13 -0.94 -15.01 8.33
C SER A 13 -2.24 -15.26 7.59
N CYS A 14 -2.59 -14.44 6.57
CA CYS A 14 -3.75 -14.69 5.71
C CYS A 14 -3.66 -16.04 4.99
N GLU A 15 -2.50 -16.38 4.44
CA GLU A 15 -2.30 -17.70 3.81
C GLU A 15 -2.45 -18.84 4.81
N ARG A 16 -1.92 -18.67 6.01
CA ARG A 16 -1.96 -19.70 7.07
C ARG A 16 -3.37 -19.98 7.58
N VAL A 17 -4.24 -18.97 7.63
CA VAL A 17 -5.65 -19.14 8.08
C VAL A 17 -6.36 -20.24 7.28
N PHE A 18 -6.13 -20.31 5.99
CA PHE A 18 -6.75 -21.31 5.08
C PHE A 18 -5.90 -22.54 4.83
N ARG A 19 -4.71 -22.58 5.39
CA ARG A 19 -3.74 -23.68 5.28
C ARG A 19 -3.17 -24.03 6.65
N PRO A 20 -3.96 -24.68 7.53
CA PRO A 20 -3.51 -25.09 8.88
C PRO A 20 -2.27 -26.00 8.85
N ASP A 21 -2.09 -26.76 7.76
CA ASP A 21 -0.90 -27.58 7.51
C ASP A 21 0.40 -26.76 7.44
N LEU A 22 0.31 -25.45 7.29
CA LEU A 22 1.45 -24.52 7.28
C LEU A 22 1.71 -23.87 8.65
N GLU A 23 1.01 -24.29 9.69
CA GLU A 23 1.32 -23.81 11.03
C GLU A 23 2.75 -24.21 11.43
N LYS A 24 3.48 -23.25 12.03
CA LYS A 24 4.92 -23.38 12.40
C LYS A 24 5.87 -23.64 11.22
N LYS A 25 5.39 -23.65 9.96
CA LYS A 25 6.26 -23.75 8.78
C LYS A 25 6.68 -22.36 8.27
N PRO A 26 7.87 -22.25 7.68
CA PRO A 26 8.34 -20.99 7.11
C PRO A 26 7.54 -20.64 5.85
N ILE A 27 7.00 -19.41 5.82
CA ILE A 27 6.21 -18.88 4.71
C ILE A 27 6.81 -17.54 4.27
N VAL A 28 6.88 -17.32 2.97
CA VAL A 28 7.16 -16.02 2.35
C VAL A 28 6.11 -15.70 1.31
N VAL A 29 5.74 -14.41 1.23
CA VAL A 29 4.88 -13.89 0.17
C VAL A 29 5.70 -12.95 -0.70
N LEU A 30 5.58 -13.15 -2.01
CA LEU A 30 6.37 -12.45 -3.01
C LEU A 30 5.61 -11.26 -3.59
N SER A 31 6.34 -10.24 -4.00
CA SER A 31 5.80 -9.06 -4.67
C SER A 31 5.32 -9.36 -6.09
N ASN A 32 4.81 -8.35 -6.77
CA ASN A 32 4.45 -8.44 -8.19
C ASN A 32 5.56 -9.11 -9.02
N ASN A 33 5.17 -10.02 -9.93
CA ASN A 33 6.05 -10.86 -10.74
C ASN A 33 6.92 -11.81 -9.91
N ASP A 34 6.48 -12.19 -8.73
CA ASP A 34 7.20 -13.06 -7.80
C ASP A 34 8.66 -12.63 -7.55
N GLY A 35 8.86 -11.29 -7.58
CA GLY A 35 10.20 -10.70 -7.65
C GLY A 35 10.95 -10.66 -6.33
N CYS A 36 10.34 -10.11 -5.27
CA CYS A 36 10.99 -9.90 -3.98
C CYS A 36 10.08 -10.33 -2.82
N VAL A 37 10.67 -10.69 -1.71
CA VAL A 37 9.95 -11.02 -0.47
C VAL A 37 9.32 -9.77 0.13
N ILE A 38 7.99 -9.74 0.29
CA ILE A 38 7.26 -8.61 0.90
C ILE A 38 6.54 -8.98 2.19
N ALA A 39 6.40 -10.26 2.50
CA ALA A 39 5.96 -10.71 3.82
C ALA A 39 6.66 -12.04 4.18
N ARG A 40 6.82 -12.28 5.47
CA ARG A 40 7.53 -13.43 6.02
C ARG A 40 6.91 -13.87 7.32
N SER A 41 6.74 -15.17 7.52
CA SER A 41 6.42 -15.71 8.84
C SER A 41 7.61 -15.57 9.81
N ASN A 42 7.37 -15.78 11.10
CA ASN A 42 8.44 -15.71 12.10
C ASN A 42 9.50 -16.80 11.87
N GLU A 43 9.08 -17.97 11.40
CA GLU A 43 9.96 -19.08 11.06
C GLU A 43 10.89 -18.69 9.89
N ALA A 44 10.35 -18.03 8.85
CA ALA A 44 11.17 -17.54 7.74
C ALA A 44 12.13 -16.43 8.16
N LYS A 45 11.74 -15.57 9.12
CA LYS A 45 12.64 -14.55 9.71
C LYS A 45 13.81 -15.19 10.46
N LYS A 46 13.56 -16.27 11.23
CA LYS A 46 14.60 -17.02 11.95
C LYS A 46 15.61 -17.67 11.01
N LEU A 47 15.18 -18.03 9.80
CA LEU A 47 16.07 -18.53 8.73
C LEU A 47 16.85 -17.42 8.01
N GLY A 48 16.82 -16.18 8.51
CA GLY A 48 17.59 -15.07 7.98
C GLY A 48 17.02 -14.42 6.70
N ILE A 49 15.79 -14.76 6.28
CA ILE A 49 15.17 -14.14 5.11
C ILE A 49 14.86 -12.67 5.44
N LYS A 50 15.35 -11.73 4.63
CA LYS A 50 15.15 -10.28 4.82
C LYS A 50 14.00 -9.74 3.96
N MET A 51 13.38 -8.65 4.41
CA MET A 51 12.38 -7.91 3.63
C MET A 51 13.02 -7.28 2.39
N GLY A 52 12.35 -7.39 1.24
CA GLY A 52 12.86 -6.83 -0.01
C GLY A 52 13.91 -7.70 -0.71
N GLU A 53 14.32 -8.83 -0.17
CA GLU A 53 15.26 -9.74 -0.85
C GLU A 53 14.67 -10.26 -2.17
N PRO A 54 15.45 -10.22 -3.27
CA PRO A 54 15.05 -10.84 -4.52
C PRO A 54 14.88 -12.35 -4.38
N ALA A 55 13.69 -12.87 -4.70
CA ALA A 55 13.36 -14.29 -4.51
C ALA A 55 14.30 -15.21 -5.29
N PHE A 56 14.68 -14.83 -6.52
CA PHE A 56 15.57 -15.63 -7.35
C PHE A 56 16.97 -15.84 -6.75
N LYS A 57 17.46 -14.91 -5.92
CA LYS A 57 18.75 -15.02 -5.21
C LYS A 57 18.67 -15.96 -4.00
N LYS A 58 17.46 -16.31 -3.56
CA LYS A 58 17.23 -17.12 -2.36
C LYS A 58 16.55 -18.46 -2.67
N ARG A 59 16.45 -18.82 -3.94
CA ARG A 59 15.75 -20.03 -4.38
C ARG A 59 16.28 -21.30 -3.71
N GLU A 60 17.59 -21.49 -3.69
CA GLU A 60 18.24 -22.63 -3.02
C GLU A 60 17.94 -22.66 -1.52
N VAL A 61 17.94 -21.49 -0.85
CA VAL A 61 17.60 -21.37 0.57
C VAL A 61 16.13 -21.75 0.79
N PHE A 62 15.24 -21.35 -0.14
CA PHE A 62 13.82 -21.68 -0.06
C PHE A 62 13.59 -23.19 -0.22
N GLU A 63 14.25 -23.80 -1.18
CA GLU A 63 14.16 -25.25 -1.46
C GLU A 63 14.75 -26.07 -0.29
N ARG A 64 15.97 -25.77 0.14
CA ARG A 64 16.67 -26.45 1.24
C ARG A 64 15.88 -26.43 2.55
N ASN A 65 15.27 -25.28 2.88
CA ASN A 65 14.52 -25.11 4.12
C ASN A 65 13.02 -25.37 3.96
N LYS A 66 12.58 -25.90 2.82
CA LYS A 66 11.16 -26.17 2.52
C LYS A 66 10.25 -24.95 2.79
N ILE A 67 10.74 -23.74 2.45
CA ILE A 67 9.99 -22.50 2.65
C ILE A 67 8.84 -22.45 1.66
N LYS A 68 7.60 -22.37 2.17
CA LYS A 68 6.44 -22.23 1.30
C LYS A 68 6.36 -20.81 0.76
N THR A 69 6.33 -20.67 -0.57
CA THR A 69 6.24 -19.41 -1.27
C THR A 69 4.84 -19.19 -1.81
N PHE A 70 4.34 -17.94 -1.75
CA PHE A 70 3.08 -17.52 -2.34
C PHE A 70 3.28 -16.25 -3.17
N SER A 71 2.60 -16.17 -4.30
CA SER A 71 2.41 -14.90 -5.00
C SER A 71 1.43 -14.02 -4.23
N THR A 72 1.54 -12.70 -4.36
CA THR A 72 0.63 -11.76 -3.66
C THR A 72 -0.83 -11.95 -4.10
N ASN A 73 -1.71 -12.31 -3.18
CA ASN A 73 -3.17 -12.38 -3.38
C ASN A 73 -3.87 -11.18 -2.73
N PHE A 74 -3.82 -10.02 -3.39
CA PHE A 74 -4.43 -8.79 -2.86
C PHE A 74 -5.95 -8.86 -2.71
N ILE A 75 -6.63 -9.78 -3.42
CA ILE A 75 -8.08 -9.97 -3.28
C ILE A 75 -8.37 -10.60 -1.92
N LEU A 76 -7.70 -11.70 -1.60
CA LEU A 76 -7.80 -12.37 -0.31
C LEU A 76 -7.38 -11.44 0.84
N TYR A 77 -6.19 -10.81 0.72
CA TYR A 77 -5.66 -9.96 1.79
C TYR A 77 -6.52 -8.72 2.02
N GLY A 78 -7.10 -8.15 0.96
CA GLY A 78 -8.04 -7.03 1.07
C GLY A 78 -9.33 -7.39 1.78
N ASP A 79 -9.86 -8.60 1.58
CA ASP A 79 -11.05 -9.08 2.30
C ASP A 79 -10.75 -9.38 3.77
N MET A 80 -9.64 -10.08 4.05
CA MET A 80 -9.21 -10.35 5.43
C MET A 80 -8.94 -9.05 6.20
N SER A 81 -8.32 -8.05 5.55
CA SER A 81 -8.16 -6.72 6.12
C SER A 81 -9.51 -6.08 6.49
N LYS A 82 -10.49 -6.10 5.59
CA LYS A 82 -11.83 -5.56 5.86
C LYS A 82 -12.48 -6.21 7.08
N ARG A 83 -12.34 -7.52 7.23
CA ARG A 83 -12.87 -8.26 8.40
C ARG A 83 -12.22 -7.79 9.70
N VAL A 84 -10.88 -7.71 9.72
CA VAL A 84 -10.15 -7.16 10.87
C VAL A 84 -10.58 -5.74 11.17
N MET A 85 -10.56 -4.83 10.18
CA MET A 85 -10.92 -3.43 10.36
C MET A 85 -12.39 -3.22 10.79
N SER A 86 -13.30 -4.11 10.39
CA SER A 86 -14.69 -4.09 10.86
C SER A 86 -14.76 -4.41 12.36
N ILE A 87 -14.01 -5.41 12.84
CA ILE A 87 -13.94 -5.74 14.27
C ILE A 87 -13.37 -4.54 15.05
N LEU A 88 -12.29 -3.94 14.56
CA LEU A 88 -11.67 -2.80 15.23
C LEU A 88 -12.62 -1.60 15.31
N ARG A 89 -13.35 -1.30 14.23
CA ARG A 89 -14.36 -0.23 14.19
C ARG A 89 -15.48 -0.41 15.21
N ASN A 90 -15.95 -1.64 15.37
CA ASN A 90 -17.03 -1.94 16.33
C ASN A 90 -16.57 -1.95 17.81
N ASN A 91 -15.26 -1.83 18.05
CA ASN A 91 -14.67 -1.80 19.39
C ASN A 91 -13.89 -0.51 19.68
N SER A 92 -14.08 0.56 18.90
CA SER A 92 -13.47 1.86 19.12
C SER A 92 -14.44 2.98 18.78
N LYS A 93 -14.27 4.16 19.37
CA LYS A 93 -15.08 5.35 19.06
C LYS A 93 -14.69 5.93 17.71
N GLU A 94 -13.39 6.11 17.50
CA GLU A 94 -12.82 6.55 16.22
C GLU A 94 -11.72 5.61 15.76
N ILE A 95 -11.63 5.45 14.44
CA ILE A 95 -10.63 4.59 13.79
C ILE A 95 -10.04 5.29 12.57
N GLU A 96 -8.72 5.26 12.49
CA GLU A 96 -7.98 5.55 11.27
C GLU A 96 -7.37 4.27 10.71
N ILE A 97 -7.86 3.83 9.56
CA ILE A 97 -7.24 2.72 8.82
C ILE A 97 -6.00 3.27 8.13
N TYR A 98 -4.85 3.05 8.75
CA TYR A 98 -3.58 3.58 8.27
C TYR A 98 -3.01 2.78 7.09
N SER A 99 -3.13 1.46 7.14
CA SER A 99 -2.69 0.56 6.07
C SER A 99 -3.63 -0.65 5.92
N ILE A 100 -3.26 -1.62 5.09
CA ILE A 100 -4.00 -2.87 4.92
C ILE A 100 -3.95 -3.74 6.19
N ASP A 101 -2.96 -3.54 7.06
CA ASP A 101 -2.66 -4.38 8.22
C ASP A 101 -2.57 -3.59 9.54
N GLU A 102 -2.74 -2.25 9.52
CA GLU A 102 -2.64 -1.41 10.70
C GLU A 102 -3.79 -0.39 10.81
N ALA A 103 -4.24 -0.15 12.03
CA ALA A 103 -5.19 0.92 12.35
C ALA A 103 -4.87 1.58 13.68
N PHE A 104 -5.06 2.90 13.76
CA PHE A 104 -5.09 3.66 14.99
C PHE A 104 -6.52 3.76 15.51
N LEU A 105 -6.69 3.53 16.80
CA LEU A 105 -7.97 3.57 17.51
C LEU A 105 -7.91 4.61 18.61
N GLU A 106 -8.96 5.36 18.80
CA GLU A 106 -9.13 6.18 19.98
C GLU A 106 -9.74 5.37 21.12
N CYS A 107 -9.07 5.34 22.27
CA CYS A 107 -9.43 4.52 23.43
C CYS A 107 -9.75 5.40 24.64
N TYR A 108 -10.85 5.10 25.33
CA TYR A 108 -11.35 5.82 26.51
C TYR A 108 -11.66 4.92 27.72
N ASN A 109 -11.25 3.66 27.67
CA ASN A 109 -11.54 2.71 28.74
C ASN A 109 -10.65 2.99 29.97
N GLU A 110 -11.16 2.69 31.16
CA GLU A 110 -10.40 2.80 32.41
C GLU A 110 -9.24 1.79 32.46
N ASP A 111 -9.47 0.55 32.01
CA ASP A 111 -8.42 -0.48 31.90
C ASP A 111 -8.07 -0.73 30.41
N LEU A 112 -7.10 0.03 29.94
CA LEU A 112 -6.62 -0.05 28.57
C LEU A 112 -5.81 -1.33 28.28
N ASN A 113 -5.17 -1.91 29.28
CA ASN A 113 -4.42 -3.15 29.10
C ASN A 113 -5.38 -4.33 28.83
N THR A 114 -6.38 -4.48 29.68
CA THR A 114 -7.44 -5.50 29.47
C THR A 114 -8.19 -5.27 28.15
N TYR A 115 -8.48 -4.01 27.79
CA TYR A 115 -9.05 -3.69 26.49
C TYR A 115 -8.17 -4.20 25.33
N GLY A 116 -6.86 -3.94 25.37
CA GLY A 116 -5.91 -4.39 24.34
C GLY A 116 -5.84 -5.92 24.22
N VAL A 117 -5.84 -6.62 25.37
CA VAL A 117 -5.82 -8.10 25.42
C VAL A 117 -7.12 -8.67 24.84
N ASN A 118 -8.28 -8.15 25.23
CA ASN A 118 -9.58 -8.59 24.73
C ASN A 118 -9.72 -8.34 23.24
N LEU A 119 -9.32 -7.16 22.77
CA LEU A 119 -9.36 -6.82 21.34
C LEU A 119 -8.48 -7.78 20.52
N ARG A 120 -7.27 -8.06 20.97
CA ARG A 120 -6.35 -9.02 20.35
C ARG A 120 -6.96 -10.42 20.31
N LYS A 121 -7.55 -10.90 21.41
CA LYS A 121 -8.23 -12.20 21.49
C LYS A 121 -9.38 -12.27 20.50
N LYS A 122 -10.24 -11.25 20.46
CA LYS A 122 -11.40 -11.16 19.58
C LYS A 122 -11.03 -11.17 18.11
N VAL A 123 -10.03 -10.36 17.69
CA VAL A 123 -9.55 -10.35 16.30
C VAL A 123 -9.03 -11.73 15.91
N LYS A 124 -8.17 -12.36 16.73
CA LYS A 124 -7.64 -13.69 16.45
C LYS A 124 -8.73 -14.76 16.37
N GLN A 125 -9.70 -14.73 17.29
CA GLN A 125 -10.80 -15.68 17.33
C GLN A 125 -11.69 -15.60 16.09
N TRP A 126 -12.00 -14.38 15.61
CA TRP A 126 -12.97 -14.19 14.53
C TRP A 126 -12.33 -14.23 13.14
N THR A 127 -11.04 -13.98 13.02
CA THR A 127 -10.36 -13.90 11.72
C THR A 127 -9.19 -14.88 11.56
N GLY A 128 -8.72 -15.49 12.63
CA GLY A 128 -7.49 -16.28 12.63
C GLY A 128 -6.20 -15.42 12.58
N ILE A 129 -6.31 -14.10 12.39
CA ILE A 129 -5.16 -13.20 12.23
C ILE A 129 -4.62 -12.77 13.61
N PRO A 130 -3.35 -13.07 13.93
CA PRO A 130 -2.75 -12.57 15.16
C PRO A 130 -2.40 -11.09 15.02
N VAL A 131 -2.73 -10.30 16.05
CA VAL A 131 -2.40 -8.87 16.09
C VAL A 131 -1.56 -8.53 17.31
N SER A 132 -0.86 -7.41 17.26
CA SER A 132 -0.20 -6.77 18.39
C SER A 132 -0.83 -5.40 18.64
N VAL A 133 -0.88 -4.99 19.91
CA VAL A 133 -1.51 -3.73 20.32
C VAL A 133 -0.51 -2.89 21.12
N GLY A 134 -0.24 -1.68 20.66
CA GLY A 134 0.56 -0.70 21.37
C GLY A 134 -0.28 0.51 21.74
N ILE A 135 -0.29 0.90 23.01
CA ILE A 135 -1.12 1.96 23.55
C ILE A 135 -0.26 3.08 24.11
N ALA A 136 -0.55 4.33 23.75
CA ALA A 136 0.14 5.51 24.23
C ALA A 136 -0.67 6.79 24.02
N GLU A 137 -0.16 7.94 24.48
CA GLU A 137 -0.82 9.24 24.30
C GLU A 137 -0.80 9.74 22.87
N THR A 138 0.27 9.42 22.10
CA THR A 138 0.47 9.90 20.74
C THR A 138 0.66 8.75 19.76
N LYS A 139 0.47 9.03 18.46
CA LYS A 139 0.63 8.02 17.41
C LYS A 139 2.05 7.48 17.31
N VAL A 140 3.06 8.34 17.47
CA VAL A 140 4.48 7.92 17.41
C VAL A 140 4.82 7.04 18.60
N LEU A 141 4.37 7.39 19.80
CA LEU A 141 4.54 6.54 20.99
C LEU A 141 3.78 5.23 20.86
N ALA A 142 2.55 5.22 20.32
CA ALA A 142 1.79 4.01 20.09
C ALA A 142 2.49 3.05 19.11
N LYS A 143 3.22 3.59 18.11
CA LYS A 143 4.07 2.79 17.21
C LYS A 143 5.24 2.14 17.94
N ILE A 144 5.89 2.87 18.85
CA ILE A 144 6.97 2.33 19.71
C ILE A 144 6.41 1.27 20.65
N ALA A 145 5.27 1.52 21.29
CA ALA A 145 4.58 0.55 22.13
C ALA A 145 4.26 -0.74 21.38
N ASN A 146 3.73 -0.62 20.16
CA ASN A 146 3.40 -1.78 19.33
C ASN A 146 4.66 -2.56 18.90
N HIS A 147 5.76 -1.88 18.57
CA HIS A 147 7.03 -2.53 18.27
C HIS A 147 7.52 -3.37 19.46
N ILE A 148 7.45 -2.83 20.68
CA ILE A 148 7.80 -3.53 21.92
C ILE A 148 6.84 -4.69 22.18
N ALA A 149 5.53 -4.47 22.04
CA ALA A 149 4.51 -5.53 22.16
C ALA A 149 4.79 -6.71 21.24
N LYS A 150 5.15 -6.43 19.99
CA LYS A 150 5.38 -7.44 18.95
C LYS A 150 6.66 -8.26 19.17
N LYS A 151 7.72 -7.65 19.65
CA LYS A 151 9.03 -8.30 19.80
C LYS A 151 9.30 -8.89 21.19
N TYR A 152 8.81 -8.25 22.25
CA TYR A 152 9.29 -8.50 23.62
C TYR A 152 8.20 -8.87 24.62
N ARG A 153 6.92 -8.83 24.23
CA ARG A 153 5.82 -9.17 25.13
C ARG A 153 5.04 -10.39 24.66
N LYS A 154 4.97 -11.42 25.49
CA LYS A 154 4.18 -12.65 25.21
C LYS A 154 2.68 -12.34 25.08
N SER A 155 2.17 -11.36 25.85
CA SER A 155 0.81 -10.87 25.75
C SER A 155 0.48 -10.27 24.37
N GLY A 156 1.50 -9.76 23.64
CA GLY A 156 1.32 -9.01 22.39
C GLY A 156 0.63 -7.66 22.60
N VAL A 157 0.57 -7.16 23.84
CA VAL A 157 0.05 -5.85 24.23
C VAL A 157 1.11 -5.14 25.07
N PHE A 158 1.27 -3.84 24.82
CA PHE A 158 2.16 -3.01 25.63
C PHE A 158 1.61 -1.58 25.68
N MET A 159 1.67 -0.98 26.86
CA MET A 159 1.22 0.39 27.09
C MET A 159 2.39 1.26 27.57
N LEU A 160 2.45 2.47 27.09
CA LEU A 160 3.34 3.55 27.54
C LEU A 160 2.50 4.55 28.34
N ASP A 161 2.38 4.33 29.62
CA ASP A 161 1.47 5.04 30.55
C ASP A 161 2.17 5.88 31.60
N SER A 162 3.47 5.66 31.84
CA SER A 162 4.25 6.44 32.80
C SER A 162 5.50 7.05 32.16
N LYS A 163 5.97 8.17 32.70
CA LYS A 163 7.16 8.87 32.22
C LYS A 163 8.39 7.96 32.22
N GLU A 164 8.55 7.13 33.24
CA GLU A 164 9.69 6.20 33.37
C GLU A 164 9.66 5.11 32.30
N ILE A 165 8.47 4.55 32.02
CA ILE A 165 8.31 3.52 30.97
C ILE A 165 8.54 4.14 29.60
N ILE A 166 8.03 5.36 29.36
CA ILE A 166 8.24 6.10 28.10
C ILE A 166 9.73 6.35 27.91
N GLU A 167 10.43 6.89 28.90
CA GLU A 167 11.86 7.19 28.79
C GLU A 167 12.69 5.93 28.50
N LYS A 168 12.44 4.82 29.21
CA LYS A 168 13.08 3.53 28.94
C LYS A 168 12.82 3.06 27.52
N ALA A 169 11.59 3.15 27.03
CA ALA A 169 11.21 2.78 25.67
C ALA A 169 11.93 3.66 24.62
N LEU A 170 12.03 4.97 24.85
CA LEU A 170 12.73 5.90 23.98
C LEU A 170 14.24 5.65 23.92
N LYS A 171 14.88 5.37 25.05
CA LYS A 171 16.31 5.00 25.11
C LYS A 171 16.59 3.68 24.39
N PHE A 172 15.66 2.75 24.43
CA PHE A 172 15.76 1.46 23.76
C PHE A 172 15.51 1.53 22.25
N THR A 173 14.77 2.54 21.77
CA THR A 173 14.36 2.65 20.35
C THR A 173 15.44 3.38 19.55
N ALA A 174 16.04 2.69 18.58
CA ALA A 174 17.01 3.30 17.67
C ALA A 174 16.35 4.35 16.76
N ILE A 175 17.10 5.39 16.37
CA ILE A 175 16.60 6.51 15.57
C ILE A 175 15.97 6.07 14.25
N GLU A 176 16.50 5.03 13.60
CA GLU A 176 15.97 4.46 12.35
C GLU A 176 14.71 3.62 12.52
N GLU A 177 14.33 3.24 13.74
CA GLU A 177 13.11 2.51 14.07
C GLU A 177 11.93 3.45 14.34
N ILE A 178 12.17 4.76 14.46
CA ILE A 178 11.12 5.76 14.68
C ILE A 178 10.27 5.91 13.41
N TRP A 179 8.97 5.74 13.58
CA TRP A 179 8.01 5.98 12.50
C TRP A 179 8.12 7.40 11.94
N GLY A 180 8.33 7.50 10.63
CA GLY A 180 8.53 8.76 9.91
C GLY A 180 10.00 9.20 9.76
N ILE A 181 10.94 8.53 10.42
CA ILE A 181 12.38 8.72 10.21
C ILE A 181 12.88 7.71 9.18
N GLY A 182 13.06 8.16 7.94
CA GLY A 182 13.60 7.33 6.87
C GLY A 182 15.14 7.22 6.93
N ARG A 183 15.71 6.28 6.15
CA ARG A 183 17.17 5.99 6.15
C ARG A 183 18.05 7.23 6.00
N ASN A 184 17.68 8.19 5.16
CA ASN A 184 18.45 9.41 4.95
C ASN A 184 18.44 10.32 6.18
N HIS A 185 17.28 10.47 6.85
CA HIS A 185 17.21 11.24 8.07
C HIS A 185 17.95 10.53 9.20
N ALA A 186 17.78 9.21 9.35
CA ALA A 186 18.48 8.42 10.36
C ALA A 186 20.00 8.55 10.23
N ARG A 187 20.55 8.45 9.00
CA ARG A 187 21.98 8.66 8.77
C ARG A 187 22.44 10.04 9.23
N ARG A 188 21.72 11.10 8.80
CA ARG A 188 22.04 12.48 9.18
C ARG A 188 21.96 12.71 10.71
N PHE A 189 20.98 12.10 11.40
CA PHE A 189 20.90 12.18 12.85
C PHE A 189 22.12 11.54 13.51
N LYS A 190 22.55 10.36 13.04
CA LYS A 190 23.75 9.69 13.56
C LYS A 190 25.03 10.49 13.34
N GLU A 191 25.14 11.25 12.24
CA GLU A 191 26.25 12.19 11.99
C GLU A 191 26.30 13.31 13.05
N TYR A 192 25.18 13.65 13.68
CA TYR A 192 25.09 14.59 14.82
C TYR A 192 25.11 13.91 16.19
N GLY A 193 25.43 12.62 16.30
CA GLY A 193 25.46 11.87 17.55
C GLY A 193 24.10 11.47 18.10
N ILE A 194 23.00 11.68 17.34
CA ILE A 194 21.63 11.34 17.74
C ILE A 194 21.33 9.92 17.30
N ASN A 195 21.32 8.96 18.22
CA ASN A 195 21.24 7.54 17.95
C ASN A 195 19.92 6.90 18.38
N THR A 196 19.23 7.49 19.35
CA THR A 196 17.99 6.96 19.94
C THR A 196 16.83 7.93 19.80
N ALA A 197 15.63 7.43 20.06
CA ALA A 197 14.44 8.27 20.14
C ALA A 197 14.53 9.25 21.32
N TYR A 198 15.18 8.85 22.41
CA TYR A 198 15.42 9.72 23.56
C TYR A 198 16.32 10.90 23.20
N ASP A 199 17.43 10.66 22.51
CA ASP A 199 18.35 11.73 22.08
C ASP A 199 17.58 12.78 21.26
N LEU A 200 16.68 12.34 20.35
CA LEU A 200 15.87 13.26 19.56
C LEU A 200 14.94 14.14 20.41
N THR A 201 14.47 13.64 21.56
CA THR A 201 13.65 14.44 22.48
C THR A 201 14.43 15.51 23.21
N CYS A 202 15.74 15.34 23.38
CA CYS A 202 16.62 16.29 24.05
C CYS A 202 17.05 17.47 23.14
N ILE A 203 16.79 17.40 21.85
CA ILE A 203 17.22 18.41 20.88
C ILE A 203 16.27 19.60 20.88
N GLU A 204 16.83 20.79 20.69
CA GLU A 204 16.08 22.05 20.59
C GLU A 204 15.21 22.05 19.32
N GLU A 205 13.94 22.47 19.46
CA GLU A 205 12.94 22.46 18.37
C GLU A 205 13.36 23.35 17.19
N SER A 206 13.95 24.51 17.48
CA SER A 206 14.44 25.46 16.47
C SER A 206 15.51 24.83 15.58
N TRP A 207 16.42 24.04 16.19
CA TRP A 207 17.47 23.31 15.49
C TRP A 207 16.88 22.21 14.57
N ILE A 208 15.91 21.42 15.11
CA ILE A 208 15.24 20.37 14.31
C ILE A 208 14.55 20.99 13.09
N LYS A 209 13.80 22.09 13.29
CA LYS A 209 13.07 22.78 12.22
C LYS A 209 14.02 23.32 11.14
N ARG A 210 15.17 23.89 11.55
CA ARG A 210 16.17 24.46 10.63
C ARG A 210 16.94 23.40 9.84
N LYS A 211 17.33 22.31 10.50
CA LYS A 211 18.19 21.28 9.90
C LYS A 211 17.42 20.18 9.15
N PHE A 212 16.16 19.93 9.51
CA PHE A 212 15.36 18.86 8.92
C PHE A 212 14.06 19.42 8.31
N SER A 213 12.94 19.29 9.02
CA SER A 213 11.64 19.79 8.54
C SER A 213 10.61 19.88 9.67
N ILE A 214 9.51 20.58 9.41
CA ILE A 214 8.36 20.64 10.33
C ILE A 214 7.76 19.23 10.59
N VAL A 215 7.86 18.31 9.64
CA VAL A 215 7.38 16.92 9.84
C VAL A 215 8.20 16.21 10.90
N VAL A 216 9.53 16.33 10.84
CA VAL A 216 10.44 15.75 11.84
C VAL A 216 10.26 16.42 13.21
N LEU A 217 10.01 17.73 13.24
CA LEU A 217 9.72 18.43 14.51
C LEU A 217 8.42 17.89 15.15
N ARG A 218 7.36 17.66 14.36
CA ARG A 218 6.13 17.05 14.87
C ARG A 218 6.37 15.67 15.46
N ILE A 219 7.22 14.85 14.81
CA ILE A 219 7.63 13.54 15.35
C ILE A 219 8.32 13.69 16.70
N ALA A 220 9.27 14.63 16.83
CA ALA A 220 9.96 14.89 18.08
C ALA A 220 8.99 15.35 19.19
N LYS A 221 7.99 16.16 18.88
CA LYS A 221 6.91 16.54 19.81
C LYS A 221 6.06 15.36 20.23
N GLU A 222 5.67 14.52 19.29
CA GLU A 222 4.90 13.29 19.58
C GLU A 222 5.68 12.34 20.50
N LEU A 223 6.99 12.23 20.36
CA LEU A 223 7.85 11.46 21.28
C LEU A 223 7.87 12.04 22.70
N LYS A 224 7.66 13.37 22.86
CA LYS A 224 7.52 14.06 24.15
C LYS A 224 6.11 13.95 24.75
N GLY A 225 5.18 13.24 24.11
CA GLY A 225 3.78 13.15 24.52
C GLY A 225 2.90 14.31 24.03
N ILE A 226 3.43 15.24 23.21
CA ILE A 226 2.66 16.37 22.67
C ILE A 226 1.96 15.93 21.38
N LYS A 227 0.63 15.81 21.43
CA LYS A 227 -0.18 15.39 20.29
C LYS A 227 -0.10 16.38 19.12
N CYS A 228 0.43 15.95 17.99
CA CYS A 228 0.55 16.71 16.74
C CYS A 228 -0.17 16.07 15.55
N LEU A 229 -0.58 14.82 15.69
CA LEU A 229 -1.23 14.02 14.65
C LEU A 229 -2.58 13.51 15.18
N ASP A 230 -3.67 14.05 14.64
CA ASP A 230 -5.02 13.60 14.99
C ASP A 230 -5.38 12.29 14.26
N ILE A 231 -6.39 11.58 14.78
CA ILE A 231 -6.96 10.42 14.09
C ILE A 231 -7.74 10.93 12.87
N GLU A 232 -7.32 10.49 11.69
CA GLU A 232 -7.95 10.82 10.42
C GLU A 232 -9.02 9.76 10.07
N SER A 233 -10.22 9.91 10.58
CA SER A 233 -11.33 8.97 10.34
C SER A 233 -11.86 9.02 8.90
N GLN A 234 -11.62 10.12 8.18
CA GLN A 234 -12.05 10.30 6.78
C GLN A 234 -10.88 10.26 5.80
N HIS A 235 -11.04 9.48 4.74
CA HIS A 235 -10.06 9.46 3.66
C HIS A 235 -10.09 10.78 2.86
N LYS A 236 -9.00 11.52 2.89
CA LYS A 236 -8.82 12.69 2.02
C LYS A 236 -8.81 12.27 0.55
N THR A 237 -9.42 13.08 -0.32
CA THR A 237 -9.35 12.90 -1.77
C THR A 237 -7.90 12.90 -2.25
N LYS A 238 -7.56 11.97 -3.13
CA LYS A 238 -6.20 11.86 -3.66
C LYS A 238 -5.90 13.03 -4.58
N LYS A 239 -4.82 13.73 -4.34
CA LYS A 239 -4.32 14.82 -5.21
C LYS A 239 -3.71 14.31 -6.51
N ASN A 240 -3.22 13.06 -6.54
CA ASN A 240 -2.68 12.39 -7.71
C ASN A 240 -3.11 10.91 -7.69
N ILE A 241 -3.41 10.37 -8.86
CA ILE A 241 -3.73 8.95 -9.01
C ILE A 241 -2.77 8.34 -10.02
N CYS A 242 -2.03 7.31 -9.59
CA CYS A 242 -1.15 6.54 -10.46
C CYS A 242 -1.69 5.13 -10.66
N THR A 243 -1.63 4.66 -11.91
CA THR A 243 -1.79 3.25 -12.24
C THR A 243 -0.61 2.82 -13.09
N SER A 244 0.19 1.89 -12.58
CA SER A 244 1.37 1.37 -13.28
C SER A 244 1.58 -0.11 -12.96
N ARG A 245 2.24 -0.83 -13.88
CA ARG A 245 2.64 -2.23 -13.66
C ARG A 245 3.99 -2.51 -14.29
N SER A 246 4.79 -3.31 -13.59
CA SER A 246 5.90 -3.99 -14.22
C SER A 246 5.35 -5.18 -15.01
N PHE A 247 5.77 -5.34 -16.25
CA PHE A 247 5.34 -6.43 -17.11
C PHE A 247 5.91 -7.76 -16.61
N GLY A 248 5.12 -8.82 -16.71
CA GLY A 248 5.58 -10.18 -16.40
C GLY A 248 6.78 -10.56 -17.26
N ASN A 249 6.61 -10.43 -18.57
CA ASN A 249 7.70 -10.50 -19.55
C ASN A 249 7.99 -9.11 -20.09
N PRO A 250 9.25 -8.63 -20.04
CA PRO A 250 9.65 -7.40 -20.70
C PRO A 250 9.35 -7.48 -22.19
N THR A 251 8.95 -6.37 -22.81
CA THR A 251 8.52 -6.35 -24.20
C THR A 251 9.01 -5.14 -24.96
N SER A 252 9.30 -5.30 -26.25
CA SER A 252 9.52 -4.22 -27.20
C SER A 252 8.31 -3.95 -28.08
N ASP A 253 7.23 -4.76 -27.94
CA ASP A 253 6.05 -4.62 -28.80
C ASP A 253 5.20 -3.41 -28.42
N TYR A 254 5.07 -2.47 -29.36
CA TYR A 254 4.29 -1.25 -29.21
C TYR A 254 2.83 -1.52 -28.86
N ASN A 255 2.19 -2.51 -29.51
CA ASN A 255 0.78 -2.79 -29.32
C ASN A 255 0.50 -3.35 -27.91
N THR A 256 1.38 -4.18 -27.38
CA THR A 256 1.32 -4.65 -25.99
C THR A 256 1.44 -3.50 -25.00
N ILE A 257 2.36 -2.56 -25.23
CA ILE A 257 2.54 -1.39 -24.36
C ILE A 257 1.36 -0.43 -24.48
N LYS A 258 0.82 -0.21 -25.69
CA LYS A 258 -0.38 0.59 -25.95
C LYS A 258 -1.59 0.03 -25.21
N ALA A 259 -1.82 -1.28 -25.27
CA ALA A 259 -2.90 -1.95 -24.56
C ALA A 259 -2.78 -1.82 -23.04
N ALA A 260 -1.56 -1.95 -22.50
CA ALA A 260 -1.28 -1.76 -21.08
C ALA A 260 -1.56 -0.31 -20.63
N ILE A 261 -1.04 0.69 -21.33
CA ILE A 261 -1.23 2.11 -21.01
C ILE A 261 -2.71 2.50 -21.14
N SER A 262 -3.41 2.04 -22.17
CA SER A 262 -4.86 2.25 -22.31
C SER A 262 -5.63 1.69 -21.12
N THR A 263 -5.28 0.49 -20.66
CA THR A 263 -5.89 -0.11 -19.47
C THR A 263 -5.57 0.70 -18.20
N PHE A 264 -4.34 1.21 -18.04
CA PHE A 264 -3.98 2.01 -16.88
C PHE A 264 -4.68 3.37 -16.88
N ALA A 265 -4.88 3.97 -18.06
CA ALA A 265 -5.65 5.20 -18.23
C ALA A 265 -7.11 5.01 -17.79
N VAL A 266 -7.79 3.97 -18.28
CA VAL A 266 -9.17 3.63 -17.89
C VAL A 266 -9.27 3.41 -16.38
N ARG A 267 -8.27 2.76 -15.75
CA ARG A 267 -8.24 2.59 -14.29
C ARG A 267 -8.05 3.90 -13.52
N CYS A 268 -7.32 4.85 -14.08
CA CYS A 268 -7.22 6.18 -13.49
C CYS A 268 -8.57 6.90 -13.58
N CYS A 269 -9.26 6.84 -14.72
CA CYS A 269 -10.59 7.42 -14.91
C CYS A 269 -11.63 6.83 -13.94
N GLU A 270 -11.65 5.51 -13.78
CA GLU A 270 -12.53 4.81 -12.82
C GLU A 270 -12.31 5.34 -11.39
N LYS A 271 -11.05 5.51 -10.98
CA LYS A 271 -10.72 6.05 -9.64
C LYS A 271 -11.10 7.52 -9.49
N LEU A 272 -10.94 8.34 -10.53
CA LEU A 272 -11.41 9.74 -10.54
C LEU A 272 -12.93 9.78 -10.34
N ARG A 273 -13.69 9.01 -11.11
CA ARG A 273 -15.15 8.95 -10.99
C ARG A 273 -15.62 8.44 -9.63
N LYS A 274 -14.96 7.43 -9.04
CA LYS A 274 -15.26 6.94 -7.70
C LYS A 274 -15.12 8.02 -6.61
N GLN A 275 -14.18 8.95 -6.77
CA GLN A 275 -14.03 10.08 -5.84
C GLN A 275 -14.71 11.38 -6.34
N LYS A 276 -15.54 11.31 -7.39
CA LYS A 276 -16.29 12.45 -7.99
C LYS A 276 -15.38 13.60 -8.40
N THR A 277 -14.25 13.29 -9.04
CA THR A 277 -13.23 14.25 -9.46
C THR A 277 -12.87 14.12 -10.93
N SER A 278 -12.20 15.15 -11.46
CA SER A 278 -11.65 15.22 -12.82
C SER A 278 -10.20 15.68 -12.75
N ALA A 279 -9.38 15.31 -13.73
CA ALA A 279 -7.97 15.71 -13.82
C ALA A 279 -7.71 16.55 -15.05
N SER A 280 -6.86 17.56 -14.94
CA SER A 280 -6.44 18.41 -16.07
C SER A 280 -5.00 18.13 -16.54
N GLU A 281 -4.27 17.27 -15.86
CA GLU A 281 -2.91 16.88 -16.26
C GLU A 281 -2.74 15.37 -16.25
N LEU A 282 -2.03 14.86 -17.27
CA LEU A 282 -1.63 13.48 -17.38
C LEU A 282 -0.11 13.39 -17.46
N ARG A 283 0.44 12.34 -16.92
CA ARG A 283 1.84 11.96 -17.15
C ARG A 283 1.89 10.48 -17.47
N ILE A 284 2.53 10.15 -18.56
CA ILE A 284 2.82 8.77 -18.94
C ILE A 284 4.29 8.50 -18.80
N PHE A 285 4.64 7.27 -18.53
CA PHE A 285 6.03 6.83 -18.50
C PHE A 285 6.17 5.37 -18.92
N ILE A 286 7.31 5.07 -19.55
CA ILE A 286 7.75 3.72 -19.88
C ILE A 286 9.24 3.63 -19.57
N TYR A 287 9.70 2.50 -19.06
CA TYR A 287 11.14 2.30 -18.86
C TYR A 287 11.58 0.84 -18.91
N THR A 288 12.85 0.66 -19.20
CA THR A 288 13.57 -0.61 -19.24
C THR A 288 13.88 -1.11 -17.82
N ASN A 289 14.49 -2.29 -17.69
CA ASN A 289 14.88 -2.80 -16.38
C ASN A 289 16.25 -2.22 -15.95
N PRO A 290 16.32 -1.31 -14.96
CA PRO A 290 17.59 -0.70 -14.55
C PRO A 290 18.56 -1.69 -13.89
N PHE A 291 18.08 -2.86 -13.49
CA PHE A 291 18.91 -3.91 -12.87
C PHE A 291 19.47 -4.91 -13.88
N ASN A 292 19.17 -4.78 -15.16
CA ASN A 292 19.71 -5.63 -16.20
C ASN A 292 20.74 -4.88 -17.04
N PRO A 293 22.04 -5.05 -16.79
CA PRO A 293 23.10 -4.35 -17.52
C PRO A 293 23.24 -4.80 -18.97
N LYS A 294 22.67 -5.96 -19.34
CA LYS A 294 22.74 -6.48 -20.71
C LYS A 294 21.84 -5.74 -21.71
N HIS A 295 20.87 -4.99 -21.22
CA HIS A 295 19.94 -4.26 -22.07
C HIS A 295 20.23 -2.77 -22.06
N LYS A 296 20.07 -2.13 -23.23
CA LYS A 296 20.12 -0.66 -23.35
C LYS A 296 19.08 -0.03 -22.40
N GLN A 297 19.51 0.98 -21.63
CA GLN A 297 18.66 1.64 -20.65
C GLN A 297 17.93 2.84 -21.27
N TYR A 298 16.65 2.96 -20.95
CA TYR A 298 15.83 4.08 -21.40
C TYR A 298 14.71 4.36 -20.40
N TYR A 299 14.48 5.64 -20.15
CA TYR A 299 13.35 6.16 -19.40
C TYR A 299 12.64 7.23 -20.23
N GLY A 300 11.44 6.92 -20.73
CA GLY A 300 10.59 7.85 -21.47
C GLY A 300 9.47 8.35 -20.60
N THR A 301 9.26 9.67 -20.54
CA THR A 301 8.13 10.29 -19.86
C THR A 301 7.58 11.46 -20.67
N LYS A 302 6.26 11.67 -20.61
CA LYS A 302 5.58 12.83 -21.21
C LYS A 302 4.52 13.37 -20.29
N LYS A 303 4.59 14.65 -19.98
CA LYS A 303 3.51 15.42 -19.34
C LYS A 303 2.60 15.96 -20.44
N ILE A 304 1.29 15.82 -20.22
CA ILE A 304 0.24 16.25 -21.14
C ILE A 304 -0.72 17.13 -20.33
N LYS A 305 -0.94 18.33 -20.76
CA LYS A 305 -1.97 19.21 -20.22
C LYS A 305 -3.22 19.03 -21.08
N LEU A 306 -4.33 18.74 -20.45
CA LEU A 306 -5.62 18.63 -21.11
C LEU A 306 -6.22 20.04 -21.28
N GLU A 307 -6.97 20.26 -22.32
CA GLU A 307 -7.68 21.51 -22.56
C GLU A 307 -8.64 21.83 -21.40
N ARG A 308 -9.25 20.78 -20.84
CA ARG A 308 -10.11 20.87 -19.66
C ARG A 308 -9.94 19.68 -18.73
N ALA A 309 -10.32 19.84 -17.47
CA ALA A 309 -10.35 18.73 -16.52
C ALA A 309 -11.44 17.72 -16.93
N THR A 310 -11.07 16.43 -16.97
CA THR A 310 -11.99 15.34 -17.37
C THR A 310 -11.69 14.05 -16.62
N ASN A 311 -12.68 13.18 -16.54
CA ASN A 311 -12.55 11.78 -16.10
C ASN A 311 -13.08 10.80 -17.18
N ASP A 312 -13.23 11.30 -18.41
CA ASP A 312 -13.71 10.54 -19.54
C ASP A 312 -12.65 9.57 -20.05
N ASN A 313 -13.06 8.31 -20.22
CA ASN A 313 -12.16 7.25 -20.66
C ASN A 313 -11.60 7.52 -22.07
N GLN A 314 -12.44 7.99 -23.00
CA GLN A 314 -12.07 8.12 -24.41
C GLN A 314 -11.04 9.23 -24.60
N ILE A 315 -11.29 10.40 -24.00
CA ILE A 315 -10.38 11.56 -24.06
C ILE A 315 -9.03 11.21 -23.47
N ILE A 316 -9.02 10.68 -22.24
CA ILE A 316 -7.78 10.35 -21.54
C ILE A 316 -7.00 9.26 -22.28
N VAL A 317 -7.67 8.22 -22.80
CA VAL A 317 -7.02 7.15 -23.57
C VAL A 317 -6.41 7.67 -24.88
N GLN A 318 -7.11 8.54 -25.61
CA GLN A 318 -6.57 9.16 -26.82
C GLN A 318 -5.30 9.95 -26.54
N GLU A 319 -5.32 10.80 -25.51
CA GLU A 319 -4.18 11.65 -25.16
C GLU A 319 -2.98 10.84 -24.64
N VAL A 320 -3.18 9.79 -23.87
CA VAL A 320 -2.07 8.93 -23.43
C VAL A 320 -1.47 8.12 -24.60
N ILE A 321 -2.26 7.74 -25.61
CA ILE A 321 -1.77 7.07 -26.82
C ILE A 321 -0.92 8.04 -27.66
N LYS A 322 -1.38 9.28 -27.88
CA LYS A 322 -0.58 10.33 -28.56
C LYS A 322 0.73 10.59 -27.80
N GLY A 323 0.65 10.63 -26.48
CA GLY A 323 1.85 10.77 -25.64
C GLY A 323 2.79 9.57 -25.74
N LEU A 324 2.27 8.34 -25.80
CA LEU A 324 3.07 7.13 -25.96
C LEU A 324 3.86 7.14 -27.27
N GLN A 325 3.24 7.56 -28.37
CA GLN A 325 3.91 7.69 -29.66
C GLN A 325 5.17 8.58 -29.58
N LYS A 326 5.13 9.63 -28.74
CA LYS A 326 6.26 10.57 -28.58
C LYS A 326 7.40 10.02 -27.73
N ILE A 327 7.15 9.05 -26.83
CA ILE A 327 8.17 8.51 -25.92
C ILE A 327 8.59 7.08 -26.25
N TYR A 328 7.84 6.38 -27.08
CA TYR A 328 8.22 5.02 -27.49
C TYR A 328 9.42 5.08 -28.44
N LYS A 329 10.40 4.23 -28.20
CA LYS A 329 11.57 4.02 -29.07
C LYS A 329 11.71 2.55 -29.41
N LYS A 330 11.81 2.24 -30.70
CA LYS A 330 12.07 0.89 -31.20
C LYS A 330 13.45 0.39 -30.74
N GLY A 331 13.59 -0.89 -30.46
CA GLY A 331 14.86 -1.50 -30.05
C GLY A 331 15.14 -1.49 -28.55
N TYR A 332 14.22 -0.96 -27.71
CA TYR A 332 14.31 -1.04 -26.25
C TYR A 332 13.35 -2.09 -25.71
N ILE A 333 13.77 -2.82 -24.67
CA ILE A 333 12.96 -3.83 -23.99
C ILE A 333 12.37 -3.22 -22.71
N TYR A 334 11.10 -2.86 -22.75
CA TYR A 334 10.40 -2.17 -21.67
C TYR A 334 9.98 -3.14 -20.56
N LYS A 335 10.25 -2.75 -19.32
CA LYS A 335 9.89 -3.53 -18.12
C LYS A 335 8.67 -2.99 -17.40
N LYS A 336 8.43 -1.67 -17.48
CA LYS A 336 7.31 -1.04 -16.76
C LYS A 336 6.72 0.10 -17.55
N ALA A 337 5.38 0.24 -17.42
CA ALA A 337 4.64 1.37 -17.94
C ALA A 337 3.67 1.90 -16.87
N GLY A 338 3.26 3.17 -17.02
CA GLY A 338 2.27 3.75 -16.12
C GLY A 338 1.68 5.05 -16.62
N VAL A 339 0.52 5.37 -16.04
CA VAL A 339 -0.23 6.62 -16.22
C VAL A 339 -0.45 7.24 -14.85
N ILE A 340 -0.18 8.54 -14.74
CA ILE A 340 -0.47 9.37 -13.58
C ILE A 340 -1.43 10.45 -14.03
N VAL A 341 -2.50 10.66 -13.27
CA VAL A 341 -3.40 11.81 -13.43
C VAL A 341 -3.19 12.74 -12.24
N SER A 342 -3.08 14.02 -12.49
CA SER A 342 -2.77 15.07 -11.52
C SER A 342 -3.57 16.34 -11.79
N ASN A 343 -3.39 17.35 -10.94
CA ASN A 343 -4.19 18.56 -10.95
C ASN A 343 -5.69 18.22 -10.94
N ILE A 344 -6.07 17.55 -9.83
CA ILE A 344 -7.39 16.95 -9.64
C ILE A 344 -8.32 18.01 -9.00
N THR A 345 -9.49 18.23 -9.63
CA THR A 345 -10.55 19.12 -9.15
C THR A 345 -11.86 18.35 -8.95
N GLN A 346 -12.78 18.87 -8.16
CA GLN A 346 -14.12 18.31 -8.02
C GLN A 346 -14.86 18.32 -9.36
N GLU A 347 -15.68 17.30 -9.62
CA GLU A 347 -16.39 17.15 -10.91
C GLU A 347 -17.35 18.33 -11.18
N ASN A 348 -17.95 18.90 -10.13
CA ASN A 348 -18.85 20.05 -10.20
C ASN A 348 -18.13 21.41 -10.30
N GLN A 349 -16.79 21.44 -10.14
CA GLN A 349 -15.98 22.67 -10.23
C GLN A 349 -15.17 22.74 -11.54
N VAL A 350 -15.47 21.89 -12.51
CA VAL A 350 -14.79 21.90 -13.81
C VAL A 350 -15.26 23.11 -14.62
N GLN A 351 -14.34 24.04 -14.84
CA GLN A 351 -14.59 25.18 -15.70
C GLN A 351 -14.72 24.76 -17.15
N LEU A 352 -15.82 25.13 -17.79
CA LEU A 352 -16.07 24.90 -19.20
C LEU A 352 -15.41 25.98 -20.04
N ASN A 353 -14.99 25.61 -21.25
CA ASN A 353 -14.55 26.56 -22.26
C ASN A 353 -15.76 27.04 -23.07
N LEU A 354 -15.71 28.25 -23.60
CA LEU A 354 -16.77 28.85 -24.40
C LEU A 354 -17.18 27.99 -25.63
N PHE A 355 -16.23 27.23 -26.18
CA PHE A 355 -16.42 26.37 -27.35
C PHE A 355 -16.72 24.90 -27.01
N ASP A 356 -16.98 24.56 -25.75
CA ASP A 356 -17.24 23.19 -25.31
C ASP A 356 -18.61 22.70 -25.78
N GLN A 357 -18.63 21.57 -26.50
CA GLN A 357 -19.87 20.86 -26.86
C GLN A 357 -20.40 20.06 -25.66
N ILE A 358 -21.30 20.66 -24.89
CA ILE A 358 -21.87 20.10 -23.65
C ILE A 358 -22.54 18.74 -23.90
N ARG A 359 -23.31 18.60 -25.01
CA ARG A 359 -24.03 17.35 -25.36
C ARG A 359 -23.12 16.12 -25.46
N ASN A 360 -21.94 16.27 -26.05
CA ASN A 360 -20.99 15.15 -26.16
C ASN A 360 -20.41 14.74 -24.82
N ARG A 361 -20.18 15.69 -23.90
CA ARG A 361 -19.68 15.40 -22.56
C ARG A 361 -20.64 14.55 -21.75
N GLU A 362 -21.91 14.89 -21.71
CA GLU A 362 -22.93 14.12 -20.98
C GLU A 362 -23.05 12.69 -21.51
N LYS A 363 -23.05 12.52 -22.83
CA LYS A 363 -23.10 11.21 -23.48
C LYS A 363 -21.92 10.33 -23.05
N TYR A 364 -20.68 10.82 -23.14
CA TYR A 364 -19.49 10.05 -22.79
C TYR A 364 -19.37 9.79 -21.27
N THR A 365 -19.80 10.71 -20.44
CA THR A 365 -19.91 10.51 -19.00
C THR A 365 -20.91 9.39 -18.66
N LYS A 366 -22.08 9.37 -19.31
CA LYS A 366 -23.08 8.30 -19.14
C LYS A 366 -22.51 6.96 -19.57
N ILE A 367 -21.87 6.88 -20.74
CA ILE A 367 -21.23 5.66 -21.24
C ILE A 367 -20.16 5.15 -20.25
N SER A 368 -19.29 6.03 -19.77
CA SER A 368 -18.24 5.65 -18.81
C SER A 368 -18.81 5.11 -17.50
N LYS A 369 -19.91 5.71 -16.98
CA LYS A 369 -20.62 5.21 -15.79
C LYS A 369 -21.26 3.84 -16.01
N VAL A 370 -21.83 3.60 -17.21
CA VAL A 370 -22.39 2.29 -17.57
C VAL A 370 -21.30 1.22 -17.65
N ILE A 371 -20.17 1.53 -18.27
CA ILE A 371 -18.99 0.63 -18.30
C ILE A 371 -18.54 0.28 -16.89
N ASP A 372 -18.40 1.28 -16.00
CA ASP A 372 -18.01 1.05 -14.62
C ASP A 372 -19.03 0.16 -13.88
N ARG A 373 -20.33 0.39 -14.07
CA ARG A 373 -21.41 -0.41 -13.47
C ARG A 373 -21.33 -1.87 -13.91
N ILE A 374 -21.24 -2.13 -15.22
CA ILE A 374 -21.11 -3.48 -15.76
C ILE A 374 -19.86 -4.17 -15.22
N ASN A 375 -18.71 -3.50 -15.22
CA ASN A 375 -17.46 -4.06 -14.74
C ASN A 375 -17.41 -4.27 -13.20
N SER A 376 -18.23 -3.54 -12.44
CA SER A 376 -18.35 -3.75 -10.99
C SER A 376 -19.28 -4.89 -10.63
N SER A 377 -20.38 -5.12 -11.40
CA SER A 377 -21.38 -6.14 -11.11
C SER A 377 -21.04 -7.50 -11.74
N MET A 378 -20.59 -7.50 -12.99
CA MET A 378 -20.34 -8.72 -13.77
C MET A 378 -18.88 -9.19 -13.74
N GLY A 379 -18.00 -8.44 -13.06
CA GLY A 379 -16.59 -8.74 -12.97
C GLY A 379 -15.72 -7.81 -13.80
N ARG A 380 -14.48 -7.67 -13.34
CA ARG A 380 -13.52 -6.71 -13.85
C ARG A 380 -13.19 -6.91 -15.32
N ASP A 381 -13.27 -5.82 -16.11
CA ASP A 381 -12.90 -5.78 -17.54
C ASP A 381 -13.78 -6.67 -18.46
N LYS A 382 -15.03 -6.89 -18.10
CA LYS A 382 -16.01 -7.54 -18.99
C LYS A 382 -16.31 -6.64 -20.20
N LEU A 383 -16.47 -5.33 -19.95
CA LEU A 383 -16.61 -4.34 -21.01
C LEU A 383 -15.34 -3.48 -21.08
N ARG A 384 -14.77 -3.32 -22.29
CA ARG A 384 -13.48 -2.64 -22.52
C ARG A 384 -13.56 -1.68 -23.70
N ILE A 385 -12.67 -0.69 -23.71
CA ILE A 385 -12.39 0.11 -24.91
C ILE A 385 -11.47 -0.74 -25.81
N ALA A 386 -11.69 -0.72 -27.12
CA ALA A 386 -10.96 -1.53 -28.10
C ALA A 386 -9.42 -1.46 -27.96
N THR A 387 -8.89 -0.27 -27.62
CA THR A 387 -7.45 -0.06 -27.45
C THR A 387 -6.83 -0.80 -26.25
N GLN A 388 -7.65 -1.31 -25.32
CA GLN A 388 -7.17 -2.14 -24.21
C GLN A 388 -6.80 -3.56 -24.66
N GLY A 389 -7.33 -4.01 -25.81
CA GLY A 389 -7.15 -5.36 -26.29
C GLY A 389 -7.76 -6.43 -25.39
N PHE A 390 -7.79 -7.66 -25.86
CA PHE A 390 -8.27 -8.81 -25.09
C PHE A 390 -7.11 -9.60 -24.50
N ASP A 391 -6.00 -9.66 -25.22
CA ASP A 391 -4.80 -10.41 -24.87
C ASP A 391 -3.88 -9.59 -23.96
N ARG A 392 -3.76 -10.00 -22.69
CA ARG A 392 -2.99 -9.26 -21.70
C ARG A 392 -1.58 -9.81 -21.56
N LYS A 393 -0.81 -9.84 -22.64
CA LYS A 393 0.60 -10.29 -22.64
C LYS A 393 1.48 -9.56 -21.62
N TRP A 394 1.08 -8.35 -21.21
CA TRP A 394 1.72 -7.54 -20.19
C TRP A 394 1.34 -7.91 -18.75
N LYS A 395 0.45 -8.88 -18.53
CA LYS A 395 0.00 -9.32 -17.19
C LYS A 395 1.22 -9.71 -16.34
N MET A 396 1.19 -9.33 -15.07
CA MET A 396 2.22 -9.72 -14.14
C MET A 396 2.17 -11.24 -13.88
N LYS A 397 3.34 -11.81 -13.59
CA LYS A 397 3.45 -13.20 -13.17
C LYS A 397 2.98 -13.37 -11.74
N GLN A 398 2.24 -14.45 -11.49
CA GLN A 398 1.76 -14.88 -10.19
C GLN A 398 1.67 -16.41 -10.24
N GLU A 399 2.82 -17.08 -10.19
CA GLU A 399 2.92 -18.52 -10.47
C GLU A 399 2.51 -19.37 -9.25
N GLN A 400 2.44 -18.75 -8.07
CA GLN A 400 2.10 -19.41 -6.80
C GLN A 400 0.97 -18.69 -6.08
N LEU A 401 -0.06 -18.27 -6.87
CA LEU A 401 -1.23 -17.60 -6.34
C LEU A 401 -2.10 -18.61 -5.56
N SER A 402 -2.46 -18.25 -4.34
CA SER A 402 -3.45 -18.99 -3.55
C SER A 402 -4.88 -18.76 -4.08
N GLN A 403 -5.81 -19.60 -3.67
CA GLN A 403 -7.24 -19.44 -3.98
C GLN A 403 -7.80 -18.20 -3.28
N CYS A 404 -8.86 -17.63 -3.85
CA CYS A 404 -9.62 -16.52 -3.25
C CYS A 404 -10.71 -17.06 -2.29
N TYR A 405 -10.29 -17.79 -1.27
CA TYR A 405 -11.14 -18.56 -0.34
C TYR A 405 -12.36 -17.83 0.22
N THR A 406 -12.36 -16.51 0.26
CA THR A 406 -13.43 -15.71 0.89
C THR A 406 -14.25 -14.89 -0.10
N THR A 407 -13.88 -14.84 -1.37
CA THR A 407 -14.48 -13.94 -2.36
C THR A 407 -14.93 -14.59 -3.65
N ARG A 408 -14.64 -15.89 -3.81
CA ARG A 408 -15.07 -16.70 -4.96
C ARG A 408 -15.65 -18.02 -4.47
N ILE A 409 -16.90 -18.28 -4.84
CA ILE A 409 -17.63 -19.48 -4.41
C ILE A 409 -16.96 -20.76 -4.89
N ASP A 410 -16.48 -20.76 -6.13
CA ASP A 410 -15.75 -21.87 -6.78
C ASP A 410 -14.37 -22.15 -6.16
N GLU A 411 -13.84 -21.24 -5.36
CA GLU A 411 -12.54 -21.36 -4.70
C GLU A 411 -12.65 -21.55 -3.17
N ILE A 412 -13.87 -21.73 -2.63
CA ILE A 412 -14.10 -22.02 -1.20
C ILE A 412 -13.56 -23.43 -0.86
N LEU A 413 -12.99 -23.56 0.35
CA LEU A 413 -12.53 -24.86 0.84
C LEU A 413 -13.71 -25.83 0.99
N THR A 414 -13.59 -26.99 0.37
CA THR A 414 -14.56 -28.08 0.53
C THR A 414 -14.08 -28.98 1.68
N VAL A 415 -14.92 -29.14 2.69
CA VAL A 415 -14.71 -30.09 3.79
C VAL A 415 -15.35 -31.41 3.40
N LYS A 416 -14.56 -32.48 3.37
CA LYS A 416 -15.11 -33.84 3.28
C LYS A 416 -15.52 -34.25 4.69
N VAL A 417 -16.80 -34.49 4.88
CA VAL A 417 -17.38 -35.02 6.11
C VAL A 417 -17.21 -36.55 6.08
#